data_cd1b4c077950ff00430a2119b788a217
#
_entry.id   cd1b4c077950ff00430a2119b788a217
#
_cell.length_a   1.000
_cell.length_b   1.000
_cell.length_c   1.000
_cell.angle_alpha   90.00
_cell.angle_beta   90.00
_cell.angle_gamma   90.00
#
_symmetry.space_group_name_H-M   'P 1'
#
loop_
_entity.id
_entity.type
_entity.pdbx_description
1 polymer ?
#
loop_
_entity_poly.entity_id
_entity_poly.type
_entity_poly.pdbx_seq_one_letter_code
_entity_poly.pdbx_strand_id
1 'polypeptide(L)'
;MESLPEMELLRTMVKQTEPKPSYYVTVTGRHSDIVTTFSPPLEFPSDCDYEMACCSIETFYSFPNIDKTNNSMRVSVDGGKKWLVIEIPIGSYEIRAINFTVKKLIEKEKKESSGKKSSSSSKGRSLCISSNRNTLRCELTLDKDVQVDFRGSNGSLRSVLGFEEKLYKGAGTFESEQIVNILRINSIFVHCDVITQSRKNGVASPVIYLAFS
;
A
#
# COMPACT_ATOMS: atom_id res chain seq x y z
N MET A 1 -29.48 58.31 -23.95
CA MET A 1 -28.57 58.47 -22.77
C MET A 1 -28.76 57.22 -21.96
N GLU A 2 -27.94 56.21 -22.22
CA GLU A 2 -27.90 54.96 -21.43
C GLU A 2 -27.40 55.31 -20.02
N SER A 3 -28.08 54.80 -19.01
CA SER A 3 -27.82 55.15 -17.63
C SER A 3 -26.46 54.62 -17.19
N LEU A 4 -25.63 55.42 -16.54
CA LEU A 4 -24.33 55.06 -15.95
C LEU A 4 -24.33 53.68 -15.25
N PRO A 5 -25.41 53.25 -14.56
CA PRO A 5 -25.44 51.93 -13.87
C PRO A 5 -25.43 50.73 -14.84
N GLU A 6 -26.02 50.82 -16.03
CA GLU A 6 -26.01 49.71 -16.98
C GLU A 6 -24.64 49.49 -17.63
N MET A 7 -23.90 50.55 -17.87
CA MET A 7 -22.53 50.46 -18.37
C MET A 7 -21.57 49.87 -17.33
N GLU A 8 -21.79 50.14 -16.07
CA GLU A 8 -21.00 49.57 -14.96
C GLU A 8 -21.31 48.09 -14.75
N LEU A 9 -22.57 47.69 -14.85
CA LEU A 9 -23.01 46.30 -14.81
C LEU A 9 -22.42 45.47 -15.96
N LEU A 10 -22.46 46.02 -17.20
CA LEU A 10 -21.85 45.40 -18.36
C LEU A 10 -20.32 45.25 -18.23
N ARG A 11 -19.63 46.25 -17.71
CA ARG A 11 -18.19 46.17 -17.45
C ARG A 11 -17.85 45.10 -16.38
N THR A 12 -18.68 44.95 -15.37
CA THR A 12 -18.52 43.93 -14.33
C THR A 12 -18.78 42.54 -14.91
N MET A 13 -19.79 42.37 -15.75
CA MET A 13 -20.07 41.10 -16.46
C MET A 13 -18.95 40.73 -17.44
N VAL A 14 -18.41 41.66 -18.18
CA VAL A 14 -17.30 41.44 -19.11
C VAL A 14 -16.03 41.03 -18.33
N LYS A 15 -15.72 41.68 -17.21
CA LYS A 15 -14.61 41.29 -16.36
C LYS A 15 -14.77 39.89 -15.77
N GLN A 16 -15.98 39.44 -15.53
CA GLN A 16 -16.23 38.06 -15.03
C GLN A 16 -16.12 36.99 -16.14
N THR A 17 -16.18 37.38 -17.41
CA THR A 17 -16.07 36.45 -18.56
C THR A 17 -14.65 36.38 -19.16
N GLU A 18 -13.74 37.27 -18.75
CA GLU A 18 -12.33 37.15 -19.17
C GLU A 18 -11.70 35.90 -18.57
N PRO A 19 -11.05 35.03 -19.37
CA PRO A 19 -10.37 33.87 -18.87
C PRO A 19 -9.26 34.30 -17.94
N LYS A 20 -9.31 33.85 -16.68
CA LYS A 20 -8.25 34.11 -15.69
C LYS A 20 -6.96 33.44 -16.17
N PRO A 21 -5.81 34.11 -16.07
CA PRO A 21 -4.53 33.50 -16.44
C PRO A 21 -4.28 32.27 -15.58
N SER A 22 -3.96 31.15 -16.22
CA SER A 22 -3.65 29.89 -15.58
C SER A 22 -2.21 29.48 -15.90
N TYR A 23 -1.48 29.03 -14.87
CA TYR A 23 -0.14 28.49 -15.02
C TYR A 23 -0.16 27.01 -14.71
N TYR A 24 0.46 26.21 -15.59
CA TYR A 24 0.67 24.79 -15.36
C TYR A 24 2.12 24.57 -14.98
N VAL A 25 2.33 23.93 -13.84
CA VAL A 25 3.65 23.63 -13.33
C VAL A 25 3.77 22.12 -13.19
N THR A 26 4.79 21.53 -13.78
CA THR A 26 5.14 20.12 -13.62
C THR A 26 6.36 20.00 -12.73
N VAL A 27 6.23 19.25 -11.65
CA VAL A 27 7.31 18.98 -10.70
C VAL A 27 7.59 17.48 -10.75
N THR A 28 8.85 17.11 -10.94
CA THR A 28 9.30 15.72 -11.00
C THR A 28 10.36 15.45 -9.96
N GLY A 29 10.35 14.26 -9.38
CA GLY A 29 11.33 13.86 -8.37
C GLY A 29 11.39 12.35 -8.18
N ARG A 30 12.40 11.89 -7.44
CA ARG A 30 12.62 10.47 -7.10
C ARG A 30 12.43 10.18 -5.62
N HIS A 31 12.14 11.21 -4.82
CA HIS A 31 12.01 11.14 -3.37
C HIS A 31 10.64 11.65 -2.94
N SER A 32 10.27 11.40 -1.68
CA SER A 32 9.04 11.90 -1.07
C SER A 32 9.01 13.43 -0.97
N ASP A 33 10.18 14.05 -0.83
CA ASP A 33 10.33 15.48 -0.74
C ASP A 33 10.94 16.01 -2.02
N ILE A 34 10.21 16.90 -2.69
CA ILE A 34 10.63 17.50 -3.95
C ILE A 34 10.69 19.02 -3.76
N VAL A 35 11.87 19.60 -3.92
CA VAL A 35 12.07 21.03 -3.91
C VAL A 35 12.40 21.47 -5.32
N THR A 36 11.69 22.51 -5.81
CA THR A 36 11.94 23.07 -7.13
C THR A 36 12.08 24.59 -7.06
N THR A 37 12.92 25.12 -7.91
CA THR A 37 13.11 26.57 -8.07
C THR A 37 12.77 26.92 -9.51
N PHE A 38 11.91 27.93 -9.68
CA PHE A 38 11.51 28.40 -11.01
C PHE A 38 12.49 29.47 -11.51
N SER A 39 12.95 29.31 -12.76
CA SER A 39 13.78 30.29 -13.43
C SER A 39 13.28 30.47 -14.87
N PRO A 40 12.71 31.63 -15.22
CA PRO A 40 12.46 32.79 -14.35
C PRO A 40 11.44 32.48 -13.22
N PRO A 41 11.42 33.26 -12.14
CA PRO A 41 10.40 33.14 -11.08
C PRO A 41 9.00 33.32 -11.65
N LEU A 42 8.02 32.65 -11.02
CA LEU A 42 6.62 32.87 -11.32
C LEU A 42 6.19 34.22 -10.71
N GLU A 43 5.69 35.10 -11.55
CA GLU A 43 5.18 36.40 -11.12
C GLU A 43 3.67 36.36 -11.00
N PHE A 44 3.16 36.72 -9.83
CA PHE A 44 1.74 36.79 -9.55
C PHE A 44 1.37 38.26 -9.25
N PRO A 45 0.49 38.88 -10.02
CA PRO A 45 -0.04 40.21 -9.72
C PRO A 45 -0.62 40.28 -8.30
N SER A 46 -0.27 41.31 -7.54
CA SER A 46 -0.65 41.44 -6.13
C SER A 46 -2.12 41.83 -5.90
N ASP A 47 -2.84 42.17 -6.96
CA ASP A 47 -4.24 42.62 -6.96
C ASP A 47 -5.22 41.46 -7.24
N CYS A 48 -4.74 40.23 -7.32
CA CYS A 48 -5.54 39.04 -7.62
C CYS A 48 -5.44 38.01 -6.51
N ASP A 49 -6.54 37.29 -6.30
CA ASP A 49 -6.54 36.05 -5.52
C ASP A 49 -6.14 34.86 -6.41
N TYR A 50 -5.29 33.99 -5.86
CA TYR A 50 -4.81 32.80 -6.55
C TYR A 50 -5.27 31.53 -5.88
N GLU A 51 -5.62 30.56 -6.70
CA GLU A 51 -5.92 29.21 -6.26
C GLU A 51 -4.92 28.22 -6.85
N MET A 52 -4.52 27.23 -6.09
CA MET A 52 -3.67 26.14 -6.55
C MET A 52 -4.38 24.81 -6.40
N ALA A 53 -4.31 23.99 -7.43
CA ALA A 53 -4.83 22.64 -7.42
C ALA A 53 -3.83 21.66 -8.04
N CYS A 54 -3.76 20.44 -7.53
CA CYS A 54 -3.03 19.36 -8.15
C CYS A 54 -3.93 18.73 -9.23
N CYS A 55 -3.57 18.89 -10.50
CA CYS A 55 -4.35 18.37 -11.63
C CYS A 55 -4.11 16.88 -11.87
N SER A 56 -2.88 16.40 -11.66
CA SER A 56 -2.53 14.99 -11.85
C SER A 56 -1.33 14.59 -11.01
N ILE A 57 -1.28 13.30 -10.66
CA ILE A 57 -0.10 12.67 -10.05
C ILE A 57 0.18 11.39 -10.82
N GLU A 58 1.42 11.23 -11.22
CA GLU A 58 1.92 10.01 -11.83
C GLU A 58 3.02 9.43 -10.95
N THR A 59 2.83 8.20 -10.48
CA THR A 59 3.81 7.49 -9.67
C THR A 59 3.79 6.00 -9.94
N PHE A 60 4.92 5.33 -9.69
CA PHE A 60 4.95 3.88 -9.78
C PHE A 60 4.32 3.27 -8.53
N TYR A 61 3.43 2.30 -8.73
CA TYR A 61 2.86 1.51 -7.64
C TYR A 61 3.86 0.45 -7.17
N SER A 62 4.90 0.89 -6.46
CA SER A 62 6.00 0.04 -5.97
C SER A 62 6.13 0.04 -4.44
N PHE A 63 5.07 0.39 -3.74
CA PHE A 63 5.07 0.39 -2.28
C PHE A 63 5.13 -1.04 -1.74
N PRO A 64 6.09 -1.37 -0.86
CA PRO A 64 6.17 -2.69 -0.28
C PRO A 64 4.99 -2.93 0.66
N ASN A 65 4.29 -4.05 0.46
CA ASN A 65 3.26 -4.52 1.38
C ASN A 65 3.83 -5.48 2.44
N ILE A 66 5.01 -6.03 2.18
CA ILE A 66 5.80 -6.81 3.12
C ILE A 66 7.02 -6.01 3.54
N ASP A 67 7.15 -5.75 4.83
CA ASP A 67 8.27 -5.06 5.47
C ASP A 67 8.73 -5.80 6.75
N LYS A 68 9.70 -5.26 7.47
CA LYS A 68 10.23 -5.85 8.70
C LYS A 68 9.18 -6.04 9.83
N THR A 69 8.05 -5.34 9.72
CA THR A 69 6.98 -5.38 10.74
C THR A 69 5.94 -6.48 10.47
N ASN A 70 6.00 -7.17 9.32
CA ASN A 70 4.99 -8.15 8.93
C ASN A 70 5.51 -9.29 8.04
N ASN A 71 6.82 -9.54 7.99
CA ASN A 71 7.43 -10.47 7.04
C ASN A 71 7.68 -11.87 7.58
N SER A 72 7.27 -12.18 8.81
CA SER A 72 7.60 -13.44 9.46
C SER A 72 6.40 -14.38 9.61
N MET A 73 6.65 -15.68 9.64
CA MET A 73 5.67 -16.73 9.90
C MET A 73 6.32 -17.92 10.57
N ARG A 74 5.69 -18.48 11.62
CA ARG A 74 6.14 -19.70 12.29
C ARG A 74 5.40 -20.91 11.76
N VAL A 75 6.16 -21.88 11.26
CA VAL A 75 5.61 -23.10 10.64
C VAL A 75 6.28 -24.34 11.24
N SER A 76 5.49 -25.35 11.53
CA SER A 76 5.98 -26.70 11.81
C SER A 76 5.51 -27.65 10.73
N VAL A 77 6.37 -28.58 10.33
CA VAL A 77 6.06 -29.60 9.32
C VAL A 77 6.13 -31.03 9.86
N ASP A 78 6.24 -31.17 11.17
CA ASP A 78 6.44 -32.43 11.89
C ASP A 78 5.50 -32.59 13.10
N GLY A 79 4.34 -31.97 13.04
CA GLY A 79 3.32 -32.04 14.08
C GLY A 79 3.60 -31.18 15.31
N GLY A 80 4.40 -30.13 15.17
CA GLY A 80 4.72 -29.22 16.26
C GLY A 80 5.99 -29.55 17.04
N LYS A 81 6.75 -30.54 16.61
CA LYS A 81 8.01 -30.94 17.29
C LYS A 81 9.13 -29.92 17.03
N LYS A 82 9.25 -29.45 15.79
CA LYS A 82 10.20 -28.41 15.39
C LYS A 82 9.48 -27.25 14.73
N TRP A 83 9.83 -26.04 15.13
CA TRP A 83 9.28 -24.81 14.56
C TRP A 83 10.34 -24.10 13.72
N LEU A 84 9.94 -23.72 12.52
CA LEU A 84 10.72 -22.91 11.60
C LEU A 84 10.17 -21.49 11.62
N VAL A 85 11.03 -20.51 11.72
CA VAL A 85 10.67 -19.10 11.49
C VAL A 85 11.02 -18.77 10.04
N ILE A 86 10.00 -18.52 9.24
CA ILE A 86 10.14 -18.15 7.84
C ILE A 86 10.04 -16.65 7.73
N GLU A 87 11.08 -16.01 7.18
CA GLU A 87 11.11 -14.58 6.91
C GLU A 87 11.10 -14.33 5.40
N ILE A 88 10.08 -13.64 4.91
CA ILE A 88 9.96 -13.25 3.51
C ILE A 88 10.77 -11.96 3.29
N PRO A 89 11.53 -11.83 2.19
CA PRO A 89 12.18 -10.58 1.83
C PRO A 89 11.19 -9.41 1.71
N ILE A 90 11.65 -8.20 2.03
CA ILE A 90 10.84 -6.98 1.87
C ILE A 90 10.51 -6.80 0.40
N GLY A 91 9.25 -6.44 0.10
CA GLY A 91 8.82 -6.22 -1.28
C GLY A 91 7.31 -6.12 -1.45
N SER A 92 6.87 -6.01 -2.69
CA SER A 92 5.46 -6.01 -3.08
C SER A 92 5.07 -7.39 -3.55
N TYR A 93 4.13 -8.02 -2.86
CA TYR A 93 3.73 -9.41 -3.09
C TYR A 93 2.23 -9.53 -3.30
N GLU A 94 1.84 -10.33 -4.26
CA GLU A 94 0.52 -10.93 -4.32
C GLU A 94 0.47 -12.20 -3.44
N ILE A 95 -0.73 -12.66 -3.07
CA ILE A 95 -0.89 -13.88 -2.24
C ILE A 95 -0.20 -15.09 -2.87
N ARG A 96 -0.25 -15.22 -4.19
CA ARG A 96 0.44 -16.32 -4.91
C ARG A 96 1.95 -16.25 -4.74
N ALA A 97 2.52 -15.05 -4.79
CA ALA A 97 3.95 -14.83 -4.61
C ALA A 97 4.38 -15.11 -3.16
N ILE A 98 3.57 -14.72 -2.16
CA ILE A 98 3.75 -15.09 -0.76
C ILE A 98 3.78 -16.62 -0.61
N ASN A 99 2.77 -17.32 -1.14
CA ASN A 99 2.70 -18.78 -1.09
C ASN A 99 3.94 -19.46 -1.70
N PHE A 100 4.35 -19.00 -2.88
CA PHE A 100 5.55 -19.53 -3.56
C PHE A 100 6.81 -19.33 -2.72
N THR A 101 7.00 -18.11 -2.18
CA THR A 101 8.17 -17.75 -1.37
C THR A 101 8.20 -18.54 -0.06
N VAL A 102 7.08 -18.65 0.64
CA VAL A 102 6.97 -19.47 1.87
C VAL A 102 7.34 -20.93 1.60
N LYS A 103 6.79 -21.55 0.55
CA LYS A 103 7.11 -22.93 0.17
C LYS A 103 8.60 -23.12 -0.11
N LYS A 104 9.19 -22.21 -0.90
CA LYS A 104 10.60 -22.24 -1.25
C LYS A 104 11.51 -22.15 -0.01
N LEU A 105 11.16 -21.28 0.94
CA LEU A 105 11.91 -21.11 2.18
C LEU A 105 11.79 -22.34 3.09
N ILE A 106 10.59 -22.93 3.22
CA ILE A 106 10.40 -24.19 3.96
C ILE A 106 11.24 -25.32 3.36
N GLU A 107 11.28 -25.44 2.03
CA GLU A 107 12.08 -26.44 1.36
C GLU A 107 13.59 -26.23 1.56
N LYS A 108 14.05 -25.00 1.56
CA LYS A 108 15.44 -24.64 1.83
C LYS A 108 15.84 -25.07 3.23
N GLU A 109 15.06 -24.70 4.26
CA GLU A 109 15.30 -25.06 5.66
C GLU A 109 15.30 -26.59 5.88
N LYS A 110 14.41 -27.32 5.21
CA LYS A 110 14.39 -28.79 5.23
C LYS A 110 15.70 -29.40 4.68
N LYS A 111 16.22 -28.85 3.59
CA LYS A 111 17.47 -29.34 2.98
C LYS A 111 18.69 -29.06 3.86
N GLU A 112 18.76 -27.88 4.45
CA GLU A 112 19.85 -27.49 5.35
C GLU A 112 19.84 -28.34 6.64
N SER A 113 18.68 -28.69 7.15
CA SER A 113 18.52 -29.52 8.36
C SER A 113 18.80 -30.99 8.13
N SER A 114 18.66 -31.51 6.91
CA SER A 114 18.75 -32.97 6.64
C SER A 114 20.09 -33.46 6.10
N GLY A 115 21.00 -32.56 5.71
CA GLY A 115 22.38 -32.94 5.27
C GLY A 115 22.47 -33.93 4.11
N LYS A 116 21.37 -34.38 3.51
CA LYS A 116 21.31 -35.36 2.41
C LYS A 116 20.57 -34.81 1.21
N LYS A 117 21.21 -34.89 0.03
CA LYS A 117 20.55 -34.77 -1.27
C LYS A 117 19.57 -35.96 -1.44
N SER A 118 18.34 -35.81 -0.97
CA SER A 118 17.31 -36.77 -1.31
C SER A 118 16.61 -36.33 -2.60
N SER A 119 17.04 -36.92 -3.73
CA SER A 119 16.24 -37.02 -4.91
C SER A 119 15.14 -38.07 -4.68
N SER A 120 14.05 -37.65 -4.12
CA SER A 120 12.82 -38.44 -4.18
C SER A 120 11.63 -37.49 -4.02
N SER A 121 10.67 -37.65 -4.91
CA SER A 121 9.34 -37.08 -4.88
C SER A 121 8.63 -37.45 -3.56
N SER A 122 9.01 -36.81 -2.48
CA SER A 122 8.20 -36.86 -1.29
C SER A 122 6.90 -36.12 -1.65
N LYS A 123 5.79 -36.82 -1.72
CA LYS A 123 4.44 -36.27 -1.52
C LYS A 123 4.50 -35.54 -0.18
N GLY A 124 5.08 -34.34 -0.22
CA GLY A 124 5.50 -33.60 0.96
C GLY A 124 4.31 -32.97 1.59
N ARG A 125 4.23 -33.15 2.87
CA ARG A 125 3.44 -32.35 3.82
C ARG A 125 3.39 -30.91 3.32
N SER A 126 2.22 -30.49 2.88
CA SER A 126 2.01 -29.29 2.06
C SER A 126 1.32 -28.22 2.89
N LEU A 127 1.84 -27.02 2.77
CA LEU A 127 1.16 -25.80 3.17
C LEU A 127 0.79 -25.06 1.89
N CYS A 128 -0.44 -24.59 1.78
CA CYS A 128 -0.84 -23.76 0.67
C CYS A 128 -1.59 -22.53 1.16
N ILE A 129 -1.17 -21.38 0.67
CA ILE A 129 -1.82 -20.09 0.92
C ILE A 129 -2.45 -19.65 -0.39
N SER A 130 -3.77 -19.43 -0.38
CA SER A 130 -4.55 -18.98 -1.54
C SER A 130 -5.51 -17.87 -1.14
N SER A 131 -6.01 -17.14 -2.12
CA SER A 131 -7.06 -16.14 -1.92
C SER A 131 -8.40 -16.67 -2.43
N ASN A 132 -9.43 -16.50 -1.63
CA ASN A 132 -10.81 -16.67 -2.05
C ASN A 132 -11.28 -15.38 -2.72
N ARG A 133 -11.57 -15.46 -4.03
CA ARG A 133 -11.96 -14.28 -4.82
C ARG A 133 -13.34 -13.74 -4.48
N ASN A 134 -14.20 -14.56 -3.88
CA ASN A 134 -15.56 -14.17 -3.55
C ASN A 134 -15.63 -13.47 -2.19
N THR A 135 -14.84 -13.93 -1.22
CA THR A 135 -14.83 -13.38 0.15
C THR A 135 -13.71 -12.38 0.38
N LEU A 136 -12.76 -12.25 -0.55
CA LEU A 136 -11.52 -11.48 -0.41
C LEU A 136 -10.69 -11.87 0.81
N ARG A 137 -10.87 -13.09 1.31
CA ARG A 137 -10.15 -13.65 2.43
C ARG A 137 -9.04 -14.59 1.96
N CYS A 138 -8.12 -14.86 2.85
CA CYS A 138 -7.06 -15.82 2.61
C CYS A 138 -7.49 -17.21 3.06
N GLU A 139 -7.12 -18.23 2.31
CA GLU A 139 -7.29 -19.62 2.65
C GLU A 139 -5.93 -20.26 2.93
N LEU A 140 -5.81 -20.89 4.09
CA LEU A 140 -4.64 -21.62 4.53
C LEU A 140 -4.99 -23.12 4.54
N THR A 141 -4.50 -23.86 3.55
CA THR A 141 -4.65 -25.32 3.50
C THR A 141 -3.43 -26.00 4.12
N LEU A 142 -3.67 -26.82 5.10
CA LEU A 142 -2.64 -27.55 5.86
C LEU A 142 -2.84 -29.06 5.71
N ASP A 143 -1.73 -29.80 5.57
CA ASP A 143 -1.68 -31.23 5.73
C ASP A 143 -1.65 -31.61 7.23
N LYS A 144 -1.91 -32.92 7.53
CA LYS A 144 -2.08 -33.45 8.89
C LYS A 144 -1.00 -33.04 9.90
N ASP A 145 0.25 -33.02 9.48
CA ASP A 145 1.39 -32.74 10.37
C ASP A 145 1.93 -31.31 10.22
N VAL A 146 1.26 -30.48 9.40
CA VAL A 146 1.66 -29.09 9.20
C VAL A 146 0.87 -28.21 10.16
N GLN A 147 1.56 -27.28 10.81
CA GLN A 147 0.99 -26.32 11.72
C GLN A 147 1.54 -24.92 11.44
N VAL A 148 0.71 -23.92 11.60
CA VAL A 148 1.08 -22.51 11.49
C VAL A 148 0.71 -21.80 12.78
N ASP A 149 1.70 -21.15 13.40
CA ASP A 149 1.51 -20.43 14.65
C ASP A 149 1.65 -18.93 14.45
N PHE A 150 0.54 -18.23 14.57
CA PHE A 150 0.48 -16.77 14.51
C PHE A 150 0.44 -16.10 15.89
N ARG A 151 0.60 -16.85 16.99
CA ARG A 151 0.58 -16.33 18.36
C ARG A 151 1.91 -15.64 18.69
N GLY A 152 1.81 -14.46 19.31
CA GLY A 152 2.96 -13.79 19.95
C GLY A 152 4.12 -13.41 19.02
N SER A 153 3.93 -13.37 17.70
CA SER A 153 4.97 -12.96 16.77
C SER A 153 4.80 -11.49 16.38
N ASN A 154 5.70 -10.64 16.88
CA ASN A 154 5.92 -9.34 16.30
C ASN A 154 6.43 -9.53 14.88
N GLY A 155 5.90 -8.80 13.91
CA GLY A 155 6.32 -8.89 12.51
C GLY A 155 5.68 -10.04 11.72
N SER A 156 4.50 -10.53 12.14
CA SER A 156 3.83 -11.66 11.51
C SER A 156 3.10 -11.30 10.22
N LEU A 157 3.22 -12.16 9.20
CA LEU A 157 2.41 -12.16 7.99
C LEU A 157 0.89 -12.23 8.26
N ARG A 158 0.50 -12.56 9.48
CA ARG A 158 -0.87 -12.62 9.95
C ARG A 158 -1.70 -11.40 9.54
N SER A 159 -1.16 -10.20 9.77
CA SER A 159 -1.86 -8.95 9.48
C SER A 159 -2.11 -8.71 7.99
N VAL A 160 -1.24 -9.23 7.12
CA VAL A 160 -1.39 -9.14 5.66
C VAL A 160 -2.37 -10.16 5.16
N LEU A 161 -2.33 -11.39 5.72
CA LEU A 161 -3.17 -12.51 5.31
C LEU A 161 -4.57 -12.49 5.94
N GLY A 162 -4.80 -11.65 6.96
CA GLY A 162 -6.08 -11.49 7.63
C GLY A 162 -6.41 -12.56 8.67
N PHE A 163 -5.41 -13.33 9.16
CA PHE A 163 -5.60 -14.34 10.18
C PHE A 163 -5.56 -13.78 11.61
N GLU A 164 -6.27 -14.43 12.53
CA GLU A 164 -6.20 -14.13 13.96
C GLU A 164 -4.94 -14.70 14.63
N GLU A 165 -4.68 -14.21 15.85
CA GLU A 165 -3.54 -14.62 16.68
C GLU A 165 -3.81 -15.98 17.35
N LYS A 166 -3.74 -17.06 16.56
CA LYS A 166 -3.97 -18.42 17.03
C LYS A 166 -3.09 -19.46 16.33
N LEU A 167 -3.10 -20.66 16.84
CA LEU A 167 -2.44 -21.82 16.25
C LEU A 167 -3.40 -22.53 15.29
N TYR A 168 -3.04 -22.59 14.01
CA TYR A 168 -3.74 -23.37 13.00
C TYR A 168 -3.08 -24.74 12.86
N LYS A 169 -3.86 -25.80 13.10
CA LYS A 169 -3.37 -27.19 13.10
C LYS A 169 -4.45 -28.16 12.59
N GLY A 170 -4.02 -29.33 12.09
CA GLY A 170 -4.88 -30.34 11.53
C GLY A 170 -5.03 -30.21 10.02
N ALA A 171 -5.35 -31.33 9.36
CA ALA A 171 -5.59 -31.35 7.93
C ALA A 171 -6.88 -30.61 7.58
N GLY A 172 -6.82 -29.66 6.65
CA GLY A 172 -7.99 -28.91 6.21
C GLY A 172 -7.64 -27.53 5.66
N THR A 173 -8.67 -26.82 5.28
CA THR A 173 -8.56 -25.42 4.80
C THR A 173 -9.19 -24.51 5.85
N PHE A 174 -8.45 -23.52 6.27
CA PHE A 174 -8.84 -22.47 7.21
C PHE A 174 -9.00 -21.18 6.44
N GLU A 175 -10.16 -20.55 6.50
CA GLU A 175 -10.36 -19.21 5.95
C GLU A 175 -9.96 -18.15 7.00
N SER A 176 -9.34 -17.06 6.56
CA SER A 176 -8.95 -15.97 7.45
C SER A 176 -10.18 -15.25 8.00
N GLU A 177 -10.08 -14.71 9.19
CA GLU A 177 -11.18 -14.02 9.87
C GLU A 177 -11.40 -12.61 9.29
N GLN A 178 -10.33 -11.99 8.77
CA GLN A 178 -10.35 -10.68 8.12
C GLN A 178 -10.09 -10.81 6.63
N ILE A 179 -10.48 -9.80 5.87
CA ILE A 179 -10.09 -9.68 4.47
C ILE A 179 -8.56 -9.51 4.35
N VAL A 180 -8.01 -9.93 3.24
CA VAL A 180 -6.59 -9.79 2.92
C VAL A 180 -6.22 -8.30 2.86
N ASN A 181 -5.16 -7.91 3.57
CA ASN A 181 -4.65 -6.55 3.57
C ASN A 181 -3.34 -6.45 2.76
N ILE A 182 -3.43 -6.71 1.46
CA ILE A 182 -2.28 -6.57 0.53
C ILE A 182 -2.02 -5.10 0.19
N LEU A 183 -3.08 -4.29 0.10
CA LEU A 183 -2.97 -2.87 -0.20
C LEU A 183 -2.86 -2.09 1.13
N ARG A 184 -1.68 -2.06 1.73
CA ARG A 184 -1.45 -1.35 3.01
C ARG A 184 -1.56 0.16 2.87
N ILE A 185 -1.23 0.70 1.70
CA ILE A 185 -1.32 2.12 1.40
C ILE A 185 -2.63 2.34 0.66
N ASN A 186 -3.59 2.93 1.33
CA ASN A 186 -4.90 3.27 0.79
C ASN A 186 -5.06 4.76 0.46
N SER A 187 -4.07 5.59 0.82
CA SER A 187 -4.13 7.03 0.60
C SER A 187 -2.74 7.61 0.42
N ILE A 188 -2.59 8.46 -0.58
CA ILE A 188 -1.39 9.28 -0.82
C ILE A 188 -1.78 10.73 -0.65
N PHE A 189 -1.10 11.44 0.24
CA PHE A 189 -1.30 12.87 0.45
C PHE A 189 -0.18 13.64 -0.23
N VAL A 190 -0.53 14.62 -1.05
CA VAL A 190 0.43 15.58 -1.58
C VAL A 190 0.35 16.85 -0.77
N HIS A 191 1.47 17.23 -0.20
CA HIS A 191 1.65 18.45 0.55
C HIS A 191 2.35 19.49 -0.33
N CYS A 192 1.91 20.74 -0.22
CA CYS A 192 2.57 21.87 -0.86
C CYS A 192 2.67 23.00 0.16
N ASP A 193 3.88 23.46 0.44
CA ASP A 193 4.16 24.47 1.47
C ASP A 193 3.65 25.87 1.12
N VAL A 194 3.30 26.11 -0.16
CA VAL A 194 2.67 27.37 -0.61
C VAL A 194 1.18 27.44 -0.20
N ILE A 195 0.57 26.29 0.18
CA ILE A 195 -0.84 26.23 0.55
C ILE A 195 -1.04 26.61 2.01
N THR A 196 -1.85 27.63 2.28
CA THR A 196 -2.09 28.14 3.63
C THR A 196 -3.48 27.85 4.19
N GLN A 197 -4.47 27.56 3.34
CA GLN A 197 -5.88 27.46 3.76
C GLN A 197 -6.51 26.07 3.62
N SER A 198 -5.75 25.05 3.25
CA SER A 198 -6.24 23.68 3.20
C SER A 198 -6.43 23.09 4.61
N ARG A 199 -7.44 22.25 4.80
CA ARG A 199 -7.73 21.57 6.05
C ARG A 199 -7.92 20.07 5.86
N LYS A 200 -7.28 19.29 6.74
CA LYS A 200 -7.48 17.85 6.84
C LYS A 200 -8.10 17.52 8.20
N ASN A 201 -9.26 16.88 8.22
CA ASN A 201 -10.01 16.57 9.46
C ASN A 201 -10.23 17.79 10.37
N GLY A 202 -10.48 18.96 9.78
CA GLY A 202 -10.68 20.20 10.51
C GLY A 202 -9.41 20.94 10.97
N VAL A 203 -8.25 20.33 10.81
CA VAL A 203 -6.94 20.92 11.15
C VAL A 203 -6.30 21.52 9.91
N ALA A 204 -5.68 22.69 10.04
CA ALA A 204 -4.93 23.31 8.95
C ALA A 204 -3.82 22.35 8.48
N SER A 205 -3.74 22.11 7.17
CA SER A 205 -2.79 21.18 6.55
C SER A 205 -2.49 21.63 5.13
N PRO A 206 -1.24 21.63 4.68
CA PRO A 206 -0.85 22.02 3.32
C PRO A 206 -1.16 20.94 2.27
N VAL A 207 -2.21 20.15 2.44
CA VAL A 207 -2.61 19.08 1.51
C VAL A 207 -3.36 19.67 0.33
N ILE A 208 -2.87 19.41 -0.89
CA ILE A 208 -3.51 19.82 -2.16
C ILE A 208 -4.14 18.67 -2.92
N TYR A 209 -3.79 17.43 -2.58
CA TYR A 209 -4.31 16.25 -3.26
C TYR A 209 -4.36 15.02 -2.34
N LEU A 210 -5.40 14.23 -2.51
CA LEU A 210 -5.58 12.94 -1.87
C LEU A 210 -5.91 11.90 -2.94
N ALA A 211 -5.03 10.93 -3.13
CA ALA A 211 -5.30 9.76 -3.96
C ALA A 211 -5.67 8.56 -3.09
N PHE A 212 -6.63 7.78 -3.57
CA PHE A 212 -7.00 6.47 -3.03
C PHE A 212 -6.53 5.39 -4.01
N SER A 213 -6.00 4.30 -3.50
CA SER A 213 -5.60 3.12 -4.28
C SER A 213 -6.69 2.06 -4.27
#